data_4c9eaff0b43702b428d76e406bbcaaca
#
_entry.id   4c9eaff0b43702b428d76e406bbcaaca
#
_cell.length_a   1.000
_cell.length_b   1.000
_cell.length_c   1.000
_cell.angle_alpha   90.00
_cell.angle_beta   90.00
_cell.angle_gamma   90.00
#
_symmetry.space_group_name_H-M   'P 1'
#
loop_
_entity.id
_entity.type
_entity.pdbx_description
1 polymer ?
#
loop_
_entity_poly.entity_id
_entity_poly.type
_entity_poly.pdbx_seq_one_letter_code
_entity_poly.pdbx_strand_id
1 'polypeptide(L)'
;MKKSVKILLLVLAVLLALTGVGLFAVTRLDARAKQEHAALSGAVEARMNWISGTRVALTENGAEIGSYTLEDLGLSQSAQAAATNGLSQIDLLPEAEFEALGIAERLSWHAGASEETLDAPLDLTQLDTAKPEADAHAVEQQAPQDAHVAFEDGRFTLEEAVSGNTLMPDAVRHTIELALTGVVNAGQQPETITAEL
;
A
#
# COMPACT_ATOMS: atom_id res chain seq x y z
N MET A 1 57.49 -11.82 40.61
CA MET A 1 56.99 -12.05 39.23
C MET A 1 57.87 -11.28 38.28
N LYS A 2 58.50 -11.94 37.29
CA LYS A 2 59.39 -11.29 36.30
C LYS A 2 58.61 -10.30 35.47
N LYS A 3 59.21 -9.14 35.09
CA LYS A 3 58.57 -8.07 34.28
C LYS A 3 57.85 -8.63 33.04
N SER A 4 58.40 -9.64 32.40
CA SER A 4 57.82 -10.31 31.22
C SER A 4 56.48 -10.99 31.49
N VAL A 5 56.24 -11.55 32.69
CA VAL A 5 54.95 -12.16 33.05
C VAL A 5 53.86 -11.11 33.22
N LYS A 6 54.22 -9.94 33.77
CA LYS A 6 53.26 -8.81 33.91
C LYS A 6 52.83 -8.25 32.53
N ILE A 7 53.79 -8.12 31.60
CA ILE A 7 53.52 -7.67 30.23
C ILE A 7 52.64 -8.69 29.50
N LEU A 8 52.92 -9.97 29.61
CA LEU A 8 52.11 -11.01 28.98
C LEU A 8 50.69 -11.04 29.51
N LEU A 9 50.49 -10.89 30.82
CA LEU A 9 49.15 -10.80 31.42
C LEU A 9 48.39 -9.57 30.98
N LEU A 10 49.09 -8.43 30.82
CA LEU A 10 48.47 -7.20 30.33
C LEU A 10 48.02 -7.33 28.88
N VAL A 11 48.85 -7.89 28.00
CA VAL A 11 48.51 -8.16 26.61
C VAL A 11 47.33 -9.09 26.50
N LEU A 12 47.32 -10.19 27.31
CA LEU A 12 46.20 -11.13 27.34
C LEU A 12 44.90 -10.48 27.81
N ALA A 13 44.97 -9.60 28.83
CA ALA A 13 43.81 -8.88 29.32
C ALA A 13 43.24 -7.90 28.27
N VAL A 14 44.10 -7.19 27.53
CA VAL A 14 43.71 -6.31 26.44
C VAL A 14 43.07 -7.11 25.29
N LEU A 15 43.64 -8.25 24.90
CA LEU A 15 43.06 -9.12 23.89
C LEU A 15 41.67 -9.64 24.31
N LEU A 16 41.50 -10.05 25.54
CA LEU A 16 40.20 -10.51 26.08
C LEU A 16 39.20 -9.38 26.13
N ALA A 17 39.61 -8.17 26.47
CA ALA A 17 38.73 -7.00 26.45
C ALA A 17 38.28 -6.63 25.02
N LEU A 18 39.21 -6.66 24.05
CA LEU A 18 38.90 -6.39 22.64
C LEU A 18 37.98 -7.46 22.04
N THR A 19 38.22 -8.74 22.36
CA THR A 19 37.32 -9.83 21.90
C THR A 19 35.92 -9.70 22.53
N GLY A 20 35.84 -9.33 23.80
CA GLY A 20 34.57 -9.10 24.51
C GLY A 20 33.78 -7.93 23.91
N VAL A 21 34.43 -6.80 23.62
CA VAL A 21 33.80 -5.65 22.94
C VAL A 21 33.34 -6.03 21.53
N GLY A 22 34.18 -6.75 20.78
CA GLY A 22 33.84 -7.23 19.44
C GLY A 22 32.61 -8.16 19.45
N LEU A 23 32.57 -9.11 20.35
CA LEU A 23 31.43 -10.04 20.50
C LEU A 23 30.15 -9.30 20.90
N PHE A 24 30.23 -8.35 21.82
CA PHE A 24 29.10 -7.53 22.23
C PHE A 24 28.57 -6.67 21.08
N ALA A 25 29.45 -6.09 20.27
CA ALA A 25 29.04 -5.32 19.08
C ALA A 25 28.33 -6.20 18.06
N VAL A 26 28.88 -7.39 17.77
CA VAL A 26 28.26 -8.34 16.85
C VAL A 26 26.88 -8.80 17.32
N THR A 27 26.71 -9.13 18.60
CA THR A 27 25.41 -9.55 19.14
C THR A 27 24.38 -8.42 19.12
N ARG A 28 24.80 -7.17 19.33
CA ARG A 28 23.90 -6.01 19.20
C ARG A 28 23.48 -5.76 17.77
N LEU A 29 24.39 -5.85 16.81
CA LEU A 29 24.07 -5.68 15.39
C LEU A 29 23.17 -6.82 14.90
N ASP A 30 23.40 -8.06 15.33
CA ASP A 30 22.53 -9.19 15.00
C ASP A 30 21.11 -9.01 15.56
N ALA A 31 20.99 -8.53 16.80
CA ALA A 31 19.67 -8.22 17.38
C ALA A 31 18.95 -7.10 16.61
N ARG A 32 19.68 -6.09 16.14
CA ARG A 32 19.11 -5.02 15.28
C ARG A 32 18.66 -5.57 13.94
N ALA A 33 19.51 -6.37 13.28
CA ALA A 33 19.15 -7.00 12.00
C ALA A 33 17.84 -7.77 12.10
N LYS A 34 17.66 -8.55 13.17
CA LYS A 34 16.42 -9.29 13.41
C LYS A 34 15.21 -8.36 13.63
N GLN A 35 15.39 -7.32 14.43
CA GLN A 35 14.32 -6.36 14.70
C GLN A 35 13.90 -5.58 13.44
N GLU A 36 14.87 -5.16 12.62
CA GLU A 36 14.61 -4.45 11.37
C GLU A 36 13.93 -5.36 10.35
N HIS A 37 14.38 -6.61 10.23
CA HIS A 37 13.73 -7.57 9.35
C HIS A 37 12.30 -7.90 9.80
N ALA A 38 12.06 -8.10 11.10
CA ALA A 38 10.71 -8.32 11.63
C ALA A 38 9.79 -7.11 11.37
N ALA A 39 10.31 -5.88 11.48
CA ALA A 39 9.56 -4.67 11.16
C ALA A 39 9.22 -4.59 9.66
N LEU A 40 10.17 -4.91 8.77
CA LEU A 40 9.95 -4.97 7.32
C LEU A 40 8.93 -6.03 6.95
N SER A 41 9.09 -7.26 7.46
CA SER A 41 8.16 -8.36 7.23
C SER A 41 6.75 -8.02 7.70
N GLY A 42 6.60 -7.41 8.89
CA GLY A 42 5.32 -6.92 9.38
C GLY A 42 4.70 -5.83 8.52
N ALA A 43 5.50 -4.91 7.99
CA ALA A 43 5.03 -3.87 7.08
C ALA A 43 4.56 -4.43 5.74
N VAL A 44 5.29 -5.41 5.18
CA VAL A 44 4.88 -6.12 3.96
C VAL A 44 3.59 -6.89 4.18
N GLU A 45 3.48 -7.63 5.29
CA GLU A 45 2.27 -8.37 5.65
C GLU A 45 1.06 -7.43 5.81
N ALA A 46 1.22 -6.32 6.53
CA ALA A 46 0.17 -5.32 6.70
C ALA A 46 -0.29 -4.76 5.34
N ARG A 47 0.64 -4.49 4.42
CA ARG A 47 0.33 -3.99 3.09
C ARG A 47 -0.39 -5.04 2.24
N MET A 48 0.02 -6.30 2.30
CA MET A 48 -0.65 -7.40 1.60
C MET A 48 -2.07 -7.63 2.14
N ASN A 49 -2.25 -7.55 3.46
CA ASN A 49 -3.57 -7.64 4.09
C ASN A 49 -4.47 -6.47 3.68
N TRP A 50 -3.91 -5.26 3.61
CA TRP A 50 -4.64 -4.10 3.10
C TRP A 50 -5.08 -4.30 1.64
N ILE A 51 -4.18 -4.74 0.75
CA ILE A 51 -4.48 -5.02 -0.67
C ILE A 51 -5.63 -6.01 -0.79
N SER A 52 -5.63 -7.09 0.00
CA SER A 52 -6.66 -8.12 -0.06
C SER A 52 -8.00 -7.69 0.56
N GLY A 53 -7.98 -6.76 1.51
CA GLY A 53 -9.16 -6.28 2.24
C GLY A 53 -9.77 -5.00 1.69
N THR A 54 -8.98 -4.19 0.96
CA THR A 54 -9.42 -2.89 0.45
C THR A 54 -10.51 -3.03 -0.61
N ARG A 55 -11.51 -2.13 -0.52
CA ARG A 55 -12.61 -2.01 -1.47
C ARG A 55 -12.66 -0.61 -2.05
N VAL A 56 -13.09 -0.52 -3.29
CA VAL A 56 -13.43 0.73 -3.96
C VAL A 56 -14.94 0.82 -4.03
N ALA A 57 -15.52 1.75 -3.30
CA ALA A 57 -16.95 2.05 -3.33
C ALA A 57 -17.21 3.13 -4.39
N LEU A 58 -17.94 2.77 -5.43
CA LEU A 58 -18.44 3.72 -6.42
C LEU A 58 -19.73 4.32 -5.92
N THR A 59 -19.78 5.65 -5.83
CA THR A 59 -20.92 6.38 -5.30
C THR A 59 -21.42 7.43 -6.30
N GLU A 60 -22.68 7.77 -6.23
CA GLU A 60 -23.30 8.89 -6.96
C GLU A 60 -24.19 9.65 -6.01
N ASN A 61 -23.96 10.96 -5.84
CA ASN A 61 -24.69 11.81 -4.89
C ASN A 61 -24.71 11.23 -3.45
N GLY A 62 -23.62 10.56 -3.05
CA GLY A 62 -23.47 9.90 -1.75
C GLY A 62 -24.22 8.57 -1.62
N ALA A 63 -24.88 8.07 -2.67
CA ALA A 63 -25.47 6.74 -2.69
C ALA A 63 -24.49 5.73 -3.31
N GLU A 64 -24.30 4.57 -2.67
CA GLU A 64 -23.41 3.52 -3.17
C GLU A 64 -24.06 2.80 -4.36
N ILE A 65 -23.37 2.80 -5.51
CA ILE A 65 -23.72 2.04 -6.71
C ILE A 65 -23.19 0.63 -6.60
N GLY A 66 -21.96 0.47 -6.14
CA GLY A 66 -21.31 -0.82 -5.97
C GLY A 66 -20.00 -0.74 -5.19
N SER A 67 -19.52 -1.89 -4.76
CA SER A 67 -18.27 -2.01 -4.02
C SER A 67 -17.41 -3.13 -4.61
N TYR A 68 -16.16 -2.81 -4.97
CA TYR A 68 -15.26 -3.66 -5.75
C TYR A 68 -13.96 -3.87 -5.01
N THR A 69 -13.45 -5.09 -5.01
CA THR A 69 -12.10 -5.40 -4.54
C THR A 69 -11.08 -5.01 -5.61
N LEU A 70 -9.80 -4.92 -5.24
CA LEU A 70 -8.73 -4.74 -6.23
C LEU A 70 -8.64 -5.92 -7.21
N GLU A 71 -9.12 -7.12 -6.83
CA GLU A 71 -9.24 -8.27 -7.70
C GLU A 71 -10.35 -8.08 -8.74
N ASP A 72 -11.54 -7.60 -8.32
CA ASP A 72 -12.64 -7.26 -9.23
C ASP A 72 -12.23 -6.20 -10.27
N LEU A 73 -11.28 -5.35 -9.92
CA LEU A 73 -10.73 -4.31 -10.79
C LEU A 73 -9.47 -4.72 -11.58
N GLY A 74 -9.10 -6.01 -11.55
CA GLY A 74 -7.93 -6.53 -12.27
C GLY A 74 -6.57 -6.08 -11.69
N LEU A 75 -6.55 -5.42 -10.53
CA LEU A 75 -5.36 -4.79 -9.97
C LEU A 75 -4.60 -5.63 -8.93
N SER A 76 -5.06 -6.84 -8.61
CA SER A 76 -4.43 -7.68 -7.59
C SER A 76 -2.95 -7.93 -7.83
N GLN A 77 -2.56 -8.27 -9.05
CA GLN A 77 -1.16 -8.56 -9.37
C GLN A 77 -0.29 -7.30 -9.32
N SER A 78 -0.79 -6.20 -9.87
CA SER A 78 -0.13 -4.89 -9.83
C SER A 78 0.07 -4.41 -8.39
N ALA A 79 -0.93 -4.56 -7.53
CA ALA A 79 -0.86 -4.19 -6.13
C ALA A 79 0.14 -5.05 -5.35
N GLN A 80 0.17 -6.37 -5.59
CA GLN A 80 1.16 -7.27 -4.99
C GLN A 80 2.58 -6.94 -5.46
N ALA A 81 2.78 -6.70 -6.75
CA ALA A 81 4.05 -6.28 -7.29
C ALA A 81 4.52 -4.95 -6.67
N ALA A 82 3.63 -3.98 -6.52
CA ALA A 82 3.92 -2.71 -5.85
C ALA A 82 4.28 -2.90 -4.36
N ALA A 83 3.62 -3.83 -3.66
CA ALA A 83 3.89 -4.11 -2.25
C ALA A 83 5.27 -4.73 -2.01
N THR A 84 5.83 -5.42 -3.00
CA THR A 84 7.13 -6.12 -2.90
C THR A 84 8.20 -5.49 -3.80
N ASN A 85 7.91 -4.34 -4.42
CA ASN A 85 8.84 -3.69 -5.34
C ASN A 85 10.11 -3.24 -4.62
N GLY A 86 11.25 -3.55 -5.21
CA GLY A 86 12.56 -3.22 -4.64
C GLY A 86 13.05 -4.19 -3.58
N LEU A 87 12.21 -5.09 -3.07
CA LEU A 87 12.58 -6.05 -2.04
C LEU A 87 13.36 -7.24 -2.64
N SER A 88 14.40 -7.67 -1.95
CA SER A 88 15.17 -8.86 -2.28
C SER A 88 14.50 -10.12 -1.74
N GLN A 89 14.99 -11.30 -2.16
CA GLN A 89 14.49 -12.56 -1.60
C GLN A 89 14.69 -12.69 -0.09
N ILE A 90 15.76 -12.10 0.45
CA ILE A 90 16.04 -12.12 1.89
C ILE A 90 15.04 -11.23 2.65
N ASP A 91 14.64 -10.08 2.07
CA ASP A 91 13.64 -9.19 2.66
C ASP A 91 12.26 -9.85 2.80
N LEU A 92 11.96 -10.78 1.90
CA LEU A 92 10.68 -11.51 1.83
C LEU A 92 10.70 -12.83 2.63
N LEU A 93 11.81 -13.19 3.29
CA LEU A 93 11.85 -14.39 4.13
C LEU A 93 10.88 -14.25 5.31
N PRO A 94 10.17 -15.33 5.67
CA PRO A 94 9.51 -15.40 6.96
C PRO A 94 10.48 -15.17 8.12
N GLU A 95 10.04 -14.55 9.20
CA GLU A 95 10.88 -14.21 10.36
C GLU A 95 11.69 -15.44 10.87
N ALA A 96 11.03 -16.60 10.96
CA ALA A 96 11.67 -17.84 11.41
C ALA A 96 12.79 -18.31 10.46
N GLU A 97 12.65 -18.10 9.16
CA GLU A 97 13.66 -18.45 8.17
C GLU A 97 14.84 -17.47 8.21
N PHE A 98 14.53 -16.16 8.35
CA PHE A 98 15.57 -15.15 8.54
C PHE A 98 16.36 -15.37 9.83
N GLU A 99 15.71 -15.74 10.93
CA GLU A 99 16.40 -16.09 12.17
C GLU A 99 17.31 -17.33 12.06
N ALA A 100 16.95 -18.26 11.18
CA ALA A 100 17.74 -19.46 10.91
C ALA A 100 19.00 -19.21 10.06
N LEU A 101 19.10 -18.04 9.40
CA LEU A 101 20.31 -17.64 8.67
C LEU A 101 21.53 -17.57 9.60
N GLY A 102 22.72 -17.67 9.03
CA GLY A 102 23.98 -17.42 9.76
C GLY A 102 24.09 -15.95 10.18
N ILE A 103 24.78 -15.69 11.31
CA ILE A 103 25.01 -14.31 11.79
C ILE A 103 25.65 -13.44 10.70
N ALA A 104 26.60 -13.98 9.93
CA ALA A 104 27.27 -13.25 8.86
C ALA A 104 26.31 -12.82 7.75
N GLU A 105 25.34 -13.66 7.41
CA GLU A 105 24.33 -13.38 6.40
C GLU A 105 23.38 -12.29 6.86
N ARG A 106 22.89 -12.36 8.11
CA ARG A 106 22.04 -11.33 8.70
C ARG A 106 22.74 -9.98 8.82
N LEU A 107 24.03 -9.98 9.22
CA LEU A 107 24.82 -8.75 9.28
C LEU A 107 25.10 -8.16 7.89
N SER A 108 25.30 -9.02 6.89
CA SER A 108 25.47 -8.57 5.49
C SER A 108 24.19 -7.95 4.97
N TRP A 109 23.03 -8.54 5.27
CA TRP A 109 21.72 -7.98 4.96
C TRP A 109 21.53 -6.62 5.64
N HIS A 110 21.75 -6.52 6.96
CA HIS A 110 21.64 -5.27 7.72
C HIS A 110 22.54 -4.15 7.18
N ALA A 111 23.75 -4.48 6.74
CA ALA A 111 24.67 -3.50 6.16
C ALA A 111 24.26 -3.02 4.76
N GLY A 112 23.49 -3.84 4.04
CA GLY A 112 22.97 -3.54 2.69
C GLY A 112 21.53 -3.03 2.70
N ALA A 113 20.81 -3.20 3.81
CA ALA A 113 19.45 -2.71 3.95
C ALA A 113 19.46 -1.19 3.83
N SER A 114 18.93 -0.67 2.74
CA SER A 114 18.57 0.74 2.63
C SER A 114 17.22 0.93 3.32
N GLU A 115 16.92 2.14 3.76
CA GLU A 115 15.54 2.52 4.14
C GLU A 115 14.67 2.45 2.87
N GLU A 116 14.26 1.24 2.52
CA GLU A 116 13.38 1.03 1.37
C GLU A 116 11.99 1.51 1.75
N THR A 117 11.54 2.51 1.02
CA THR A 117 10.15 2.95 1.10
C THR A 117 9.31 1.97 0.31
N LEU A 118 8.35 1.30 0.98
CA LEU A 118 7.36 0.43 0.34
C LEU A 118 6.32 1.21 -0.52
N ASP A 119 6.69 2.40 -0.98
CA ASP A 119 5.81 3.37 -1.65
C ASP A 119 5.89 3.28 -3.18
N ALA A 120 5.89 2.07 -3.72
CA ALA A 120 5.78 1.93 -5.16
C ALA A 120 4.37 2.31 -5.63
N PRO A 121 4.25 3.11 -6.71
CA PRO A 121 2.95 3.45 -7.28
C PRO A 121 2.25 2.20 -7.81
N LEU A 122 0.92 2.18 -7.64
CA LEU A 122 0.08 1.15 -8.23
C LEU A 122 0.04 1.34 -9.75
N ASP A 123 0.31 0.27 -10.51
CA ASP A 123 0.17 0.29 -11.96
C ASP A 123 -1.30 0.12 -12.33
N LEU A 124 -1.93 1.19 -12.80
CA LEU A 124 -3.34 1.25 -13.20
C LEU A 124 -3.57 0.88 -14.68
N THR A 125 -2.54 0.50 -15.42
CA THR A 125 -2.69 0.16 -16.85
C THR A 125 -3.59 -1.05 -17.08
N GLN A 126 -3.71 -1.93 -16.06
CA GLN A 126 -4.54 -3.13 -16.10
C GLN A 126 -5.91 -2.94 -15.42
N LEU A 127 -6.28 -1.71 -15.08
CA LEU A 127 -7.57 -1.43 -14.46
C LEU A 127 -8.71 -1.92 -15.35
N ASP A 128 -9.53 -2.84 -14.84
CA ASP A 128 -10.76 -3.33 -15.47
C ASP A 128 -11.97 -2.67 -14.81
N THR A 129 -12.71 -1.90 -15.60
CA THR A 129 -13.90 -1.17 -15.15
C THR A 129 -15.19 -1.71 -15.74
N ALA A 130 -15.16 -2.85 -16.44
CA ALA A 130 -16.34 -3.41 -17.11
C ALA A 130 -17.51 -3.66 -16.13
N LYS A 131 -17.22 -4.19 -14.94
CA LYS A 131 -18.25 -4.43 -13.92
C LYS A 131 -18.73 -3.13 -13.27
N PRO A 132 -17.87 -2.21 -12.77
CA PRO A 132 -18.31 -0.90 -12.31
C PRO A 132 -19.11 -0.10 -13.32
N GLU A 133 -18.74 -0.13 -14.60
CA GLU A 133 -19.45 0.54 -15.67
C GLU A 133 -20.84 -0.07 -15.88
N ALA A 134 -20.96 -1.38 -15.89
CA ALA A 134 -22.23 -2.07 -16.00
C ALA A 134 -23.17 -1.73 -14.84
N ASP A 135 -22.66 -1.71 -13.60
CA ASP A 135 -23.43 -1.37 -12.40
C ASP A 135 -23.86 0.12 -12.43
N ALA A 136 -22.98 1.03 -12.84
CA ALA A 136 -23.30 2.44 -12.99
C ALA A 136 -24.35 2.70 -14.09
N HIS A 137 -24.29 1.95 -15.19
CA HIS A 137 -25.31 2.04 -16.25
C HIS A 137 -26.65 1.41 -15.86
N ALA A 138 -26.67 0.54 -14.86
CA ALA A 138 -27.92 -0.03 -14.34
C ALA A 138 -28.70 0.97 -13.47
N VAL A 139 -28.05 2.02 -12.98
CA VAL A 139 -28.73 3.14 -12.30
C VAL A 139 -29.55 3.93 -13.32
N GLU A 140 -30.76 4.36 -12.92
CA GLU A 140 -31.63 5.13 -13.80
C GLU A 140 -30.97 6.43 -14.25
N GLN A 141 -30.79 6.55 -15.57
CA GLN A 141 -30.15 7.71 -16.17
C GLN A 141 -31.22 8.76 -16.53
N GLN A 142 -31.06 9.96 -16.03
CA GLN A 142 -31.93 11.07 -16.33
C GLN A 142 -31.18 12.16 -17.11
N ALA A 143 -31.68 12.50 -18.30
CA ALA A 143 -31.10 13.62 -19.05
C ALA A 143 -31.38 14.96 -18.33
N PRO A 144 -30.44 15.90 -18.33
CA PRO A 144 -30.68 17.23 -17.77
C PRO A 144 -31.80 17.94 -18.56
N GLN A 145 -32.65 18.63 -17.83
CA GLN A 145 -33.71 19.46 -18.40
C GLN A 145 -33.58 20.89 -17.89
N ASP A 146 -33.57 21.83 -18.82
CA ASP A 146 -33.57 23.25 -18.45
C ASP A 146 -34.96 23.68 -17.92
N ALA A 147 -34.95 24.62 -16.98
CA ALA A 147 -36.19 25.23 -16.53
C ALA A 147 -36.94 25.86 -17.73
N HIS A 148 -38.19 25.53 -17.86
CA HIS A 148 -39.01 26.07 -18.92
C HIS A 148 -40.41 26.47 -18.44
N VAL A 149 -41.06 27.35 -19.18
CA VAL A 149 -42.40 27.76 -18.88
C VAL A 149 -43.36 26.96 -19.74
N ALA A 150 -44.17 26.12 -19.10
CA ALA A 150 -45.29 25.42 -19.73
C ALA A 150 -46.56 26.30 -19.71
N PHE A 151 -47.38 26.20 -20.74
CA PHE A 151 -48.69 26.84 -20.80
C PHE A 151 -49.77 25.78 -20.95
N GLU A 152 -50.45 25.48 -19.84
CA GLU A 152 -51.50 24.48 -19.80
C GLU A 152 -52.77 25.06 -19.15
N ASP A 153 -53.94 24.70 -19.66
CA ASP A 153 -55.24 25.13 -19.15
C ASP A 153 -55.39 26.64 -18.96
N GLY A 154 -54.73 27.41 -19.84
CA GLY A 154 -54.84 28.89 -19.81
C GLY A 154 -53.94 29.53 -18.71
N ARG A 155 -53.00 28.80 -18.13
CA ARG A 155 -52.07 29.27 -17.10
C ARG A 155 -50.64 28.99 -17.51
N PHE A 156 -49.73 29.87 -17.09
CA PHE A 156 -48.29 29.64 -17.17
C PHE A 156 -47.83 28.97 -15.88
N THR A 157 -47.12 27.84 -16.01
CA THR A 157 -46.46 27.15 -14.91
C THR A 157 -44.96 27.12 -15.21
N LEU A 158 -44.14 27.41 -14.20
CA LEU A 158 -42.68 27.23 -14.29
C LEU A 158 -42.38 25.81 -13.93
N GLU A 159 -41.80 25.06 -14.86
CA GLU A 159 -41.15 23.79 -14.59
C GLU A 159 -39.68 24.04 -14.25
N GLU A 160 -39.28 23.59 -13.07
CA GLU A 160 -37.91 23.79 -12.59
C GLU A 160 -36.91 22.93 -13.38
N ALA A 161 -35.67 23.39 -13.46
CA ALA A 161 -34.59 22.63 -14.06
C ALA A 161 -34.35 21.31 -13.30
N VAL A 162 -34.14 20.26 -14.03
CA VAL A 162 -33.76 18.94 -13.46
C VAL A 162 -32.30 18.64 -13.78
N SER A 163 -31.51 18.42 -12.77
CA SER A 163 -30.14 17.98 -12.96
C SER A 163 -30.11 16.57 -13.52
N GLY A 164 -29.40 16.38 -14.62
CA GLY A 164 -29.19 15.05 -15.19
C GLY A 164 -28.09 14.28 -14.45
N ASN A 165 -28.14 12.96 -14.56
CA ASN A 165 -27.11 12.04 -14.09
C ASN A 165 -26.60 11.09 -15.20
N THR A 166 -26.65 11.55 -16.45
CA THR A 166 -26.18 10.80 -17.60
C THR A 166 -24.65 10.64 -17.53
N LEU A 167 -24.19 9.40 -17.52
CA LEU A 167 -22.76 9.08 -17.47
C LEU A 167 -22.07 9.47 -18.77
N MET A 168 -20.94 10.17 -18.63
CA MET A 168 -20.03 10.42 -19.76
C MET A 168 -19.20 9.15 -20.06
N PRO A 169 -18.77 8.93 -21.30
CA PRO A 169 -17.81 7.89 -21.60
C PRO A 169 -16.59 8.01 -20.69
N ASP A 170 -16.08 6.86 -20.22
CA ASP A 170 -14.92 6.75 -19.33
C ASP A 170 -15.03 7.43 -17.95
N ALA A 171 -16.19 8.00 -17.58
CA ALA A 171 -16.37 8.70 -16.29
C ALA A 171 -16.08 7.77 -15.10
N VAL A 172 -16.58 6.54 -15.13
CA VAL A 172 -16.38 5.54 -14.08
C VAL A 172 -14.88 5.21 -13.94
N ARG A 173 -14.23 4.95 -15.06
CA ARG A 173 -12.79 4.66 -15.09
C ARG A 173 -11.98 5.79 -14.50
N HIS A 174 -12.21 7.01 -14.99
CA HIS A 174 -11.48 8.19 -14.55
C HIS A 174 -11.67 8.46 -13.05
N THR A 175 -12.88 8.30 -12.55
CA THR A 175 -13.20 8.49 -11.13
C THR A 175 -12.50 7.47 -10.25
N ILE A 176 -12.48 6.19 -10.64
CA ILE A 176 -11.76 5.13 -9.92
C ILE A 176 -10.25 5.38 -9.95
N GLU A 177 -9.68 5.75 -11.10
CA GLU A 177 -8.26 6.09 -11.25
C GLU A 177 -7.84 7.24 -10.33
N LEU A 178 -8.66 8.30 -10.25
CA LEU A 178 -8.40 9.45 -9.38
C LEU A 178 -8.44 9.06 -7.90
N ALA A 179 -9.46 8.29 -7.49
CA ALA A 179 -9.62 7.84 -6.12
C ALA A 179 -8.44 6.96 -5.67
N LEU A 180 -8.04 5.98 -6.48
CA LEU A 180 -6.89 5.11 -6.23
C LEU A 180 -5.58 5.91 -6.17
N THR A 181 -5.36 6.80 -7.14
CA THR A 181 -4.14 7.63 -7.18
C THR A 181 -4.06 8.55 -5.96
N GLY A 182 -5.18 9.13 -5.55
CA GLY A 182 -5.25 9.99 -4.37
C GLY A 182 -4.83 9.28 -3.08
N VAL A 183 -5.30 8.05 -2.88
CA VAL A 183 -4.97 7.23 -1.72
C VAL A 183 -3.50 6.79 -1.72
N VAL A 184 -3.00 6.32 -2.87
CA VAL A 184 -1.61 5.89 -3.02
C VAL A 184 -0.64 7.06 -2.79
N ASN A 185 -0.90 8.22 -3.41
CA ASN A 185 -0.04 9.39 -3.25
C ASN A 185 -0.05 9.97 -1.82
N ALA A 186 -1.12 9.76 -1.08
CA ALA A 186 -1.22 10.16 0.32
C ALA A 186 -0.56 9.15 1.28
N GLY A 187 -0.07 8.01 0.79
CA GLY A 187 0.48 6.92 1.62
C GLY A 187 -0.55 6.34 2.60
N GLN A 188 -1.84 6.46 2.26
CA GLN A 188 -2.94 6.00 3.10
C GLN A 188 -3.31 4.57 2.76
N GLN A 189 -3.84 3.85 3.75
CA GLN A 189 -4.33 2.47 3.60
C GLN A 189 -5.74 2.33 4.18
N PRO A 190 -6.75 3.03 3.63
CA PRO A 190 -8.13 2.92 4.11
C PRO A 190 -8.73 1.57 3.74
N GLU A 191 -9.66 1.07 4.53
CA GLU A 191 -10.42 -0.14 4.20
C GLU A 191 -11.35 0.08 2.99
N THR A 192 -11.85 1.29 2.84
CA THR A 192 -12.71 1.67 1.71
C THR A 192 -12.21 2.95 1.06
N ILE A 193 -12.05 2.92 -0.25
CA ILE A 193 -11.73 4.06 -1.10
C ILE A 193 -13.01 4.48 -1.78
N THR A 194 -13.45 5.73 -1.59
CA THR A 194 -14.66 6.24 -2.22
C THR A 194 -14.31 6.89 -3.56
N ALA A 195 -15.00 6.46 -4.61
CA ALA A 195 -14.95 7.01 -5.96
C ALA A 195 -16.32 7.63 -6.28
N GLU A 196 -16.41 8.96 -6.24
CA GLU A 196 -17.66 9.70 -6.45
C GLU A 196 -17.81 10.09 -7.93
N LEU A 197 -18.94 9.71 -8.54
CA LEU A 197 -19.32 10.04 -9.93
C LEU A 197 -19.91 11.44 -10.04
#